data_57098552a5264220d40ea39635caf2f2
#
_entry.id   57098552a5264220d40ea39635caf2f2
#
_cell.length_a   1.000
_cell.length_b   1.000
_cell.length_c   1.000
_cell.angle_alpha   90.00
_cell.angle_beta   90.00
_cell.angle_gamma   90.00
#
_symmetry.space_group_name_H-M   'P 1'
#
loop_
_entity.id
_entity.type
_entity.pdbx_description
1 polymer ?
#
loop_
_entity_poly.entity_id
_entity_poly.type
_entity_poly.pdbx_seq_one_letter_code
_entity_poly.pdbx_strand_id
1 'polypeptide(L)'
;MKHKISIITINLNDKEGLEKTIRSVVSQTYNDVEFLVIDGASTDGSLDVLEHYKENIHLIISEKDSGIYNAMNKGIKKATGDYLLFLNSGDVLTASTAIEDFVTHKDFVGDIIYGDYKFENGEKIYPDTLTPFYFLRTSLPHQSTFFKREVFD
;
A
#
# COMPACT_ATOMS: atom_id res chain seq x y z
N MET A 1 16.31 -9.89 9.84
CA MET A 1 15.06 -10.67 9.95
C MET A 1 14.24 -10.42 8.70
N LYS A 2 13.48 -11.38 8.24
CA LYS A 2 12.59 -11.19 7.08
C LYS A 2 11.24 -10.74 7.61
N HIS A 3 10.72 -9.60 7.13
CA HIS A 3 9.45 -9.02 7.57
C HIS A 3 8.35 -9.35 6.57
N LYS A 4 7.19 -9.79 7.06
CA LYS A 4 5.99 -9.93 6.25
C LYS A 4 5.36 -8.55 6.03
N ILE A 5 5.10 -8.21 4.77
CA ILE A 5 4.52 -6.92 4.38
C ILE A 5 3.08 -7.12 3.94
N SER A 6 2.12 -6.48 4.61
CA SER A 6 0.74 -6.41 4.13
C SER A 6 0.59 -5.17 3.25
N ILE A 7 0.33 -5.37 1.97
CA ILE A 7 -0.03 -4.30 1.04
C ILE A 7 -1.55 -4.21 0.99
N ILE A 8 -2.10 -3.05 1.29
CA ILE A 8 -3.53 -2.77 1.33
C ILE A 8 -3.87 -1.80 0.21
N THR A 9 -4.66 -2.26 -0.75
CA THR A 9 -5.22 -1.43 -1.83
C THR A 9 -6.68 -1.15 -1.55
N ILE A 10 -7.07 0.11 -1.62
CA ILE A 10 -8.47 0.52 -1.57
C ILE A 10 -8.92 1.00 -2.95
N ASN A 11 -10.12 0.62 -3.34
CA ASN A 11 -10.71 0.91 -4.65
C ASN A 11 -12.15 1.38 -4.53
N LEU A 12 -12.53 2.35 -5.34
CA LEU A 12 -13.92 2.71 -5.60
C LEU A 12 -14.05 3.27 -7.02
N ASN A 13 -14.62 2.45 -7.91
CA ASN A 13 -14.89 2.84 -9.30
C ASN A 13 -13.65 3.38 -10.05
N ASP A 14 -12.52 2.71 -9.88
CA ASP A 14 -11.27 3.00 -10.62
C ASP A 14 -10.66 1.68 -11.15
N LYS A 15 -11.36 1.08 -12.12
CA LYS A 15 -10.96 -0.19 -12.73
C LYS A 15 -9.54 -0.17 -13.30
N GLU A 16 -9.19 0.89 -14.03
CA GLU A 16 -7.88 0.98 -14.69
C GLU A 16 -6.75 1.21 -13.67
N GLY A 17 -6.98 2.07 -12.68
CA GLY A 17 -6.04 2.28 -11.59
C GLY A 17 -5.84 1.02 -10.77
N LEU A 18 -6.92 0.32 -10.42
CA LEU A 18 -6.87 -0.94 -9.70
C LEU A 18 -6.00 -1.98 -10.44
N GLU A 19 -6.22 -2.16 -11.74
CA GLU A 19 -5.42 -3.12 -12.52
C GLU A 19 -3.94 -2.76 -12.55
N LYS A 20 -3.59 -1.48 -12.70
CA LYS A 20 -2.21 -1.01 -12.66
C LYS A 20 -1.56 -1.30 -11.32
N THR A 21 -2.25 -1.01 -10.22
CA THR A 21 -1.77 -1.29 -8.86
C THR A 21 -1.53 -2.77 -8.65
N ILE A 22 -2.51 -3.62 -8.97
CA ILE A 22 -2.41 -5.08 -8.82
C ILE A 22 -1.19 -5.61 -9.59
N ARG A 23 -1.02 -5.23 -10.85
CA ARG A 23 0.13 -5.66 -11.66
C ARG A 23 1.45 -5.27 -11.03
N SER A 24 1.57 -4.08 -10.46
CA SER A 24 2.79 -3.61 -9.81
C SER A 24 3.13 -4.40 -8.54
N VAL A 25 2.10 -4.83 -7.79
CA VAL A 25 2.28 -5.66 -6.59
C VAL A 25 2.63 -7.10 -6.93
N VAL A 26 1.90 -7.69 -7.88
CA VAL A 26 2.11 -9.10 -8.29
C VAL A 26 3.49 -9.31 -8.94
N SER A 27 4.06 -8.27 -9.54
CA SER A 27 5.40 -8.33 -10.15
C SER A 27 6.56 -8.22 -9.16
N GLN A 28 6.30 -8.03 -7.85
CA GLN A 28 7.37 -7.87 -6.87
C GLN A 28 8.18 -9.15 -6.64
N THR A 29 9.50 -9.00 -6.51
CA THR A 29 10.43 -10.11 -6.24
C THR A 29 10.41 -10.55 -4.78
N TYR A 30 9.98 -9.69 -3.86
CA TYR A 30 9.87 -10.00 -2.46
C TYR A 30 8.70 -10.96 -2.19
N ASN A 31 8.99 -12.15 -1.65
CA ASN A 31 8.02 -13.23 -1.56
C ASN A 31 7.14 -13.21 -0.29
N ASP A 32 7.52 -12.42 0.72
CA ASP A 32 6.79 -12.38 2.01
C ASP A 32 5.82 -11.20 2.04
N VAL A 33 4.96 -11.16 1.00
CA VAL A 33 3.92 -10.16 0.81
C VAL A 33 2.56 -10.78 1.03
N GLU A 34 1.72 -10.11 1.79
CA GLU A 34 0.28 -10.35 1.91
C GLU A 34 -0.45 -9.21 1.20
N PHE A 35 -1.18 -9.52 0.15
CA PHE A 35 -1.89 -8.50 -0.65
C PHE A 35 -3.39 -8.53 -0.36
N LEU A 36 -3.93 -7.41 0.10
CA LEU A 36 -5.35 -7.22 0.43
C LEU A 36 -5.96 -6.12 -0.44
N VAL A 37 -7.15 -6.37 -0.97
CA VAL A 37 -7.91 -5.37 -1.72
C VAL A 37 -9.26 -5.13 -1.05
N ILE A 38 -9.54 -3.87 -0.75
CA ILE A 38 -10.80 -3.41 -0.17
C ILE A 38 -11.50 -2.55 -1.20
N ASP A 39 -12.57 -3.06 -1.76
CA ASP A 39 -13.38 -2.40 -2.77
C ASP A 39 -14.69 -1.87 -2.17
N GLY A 40 -15.02 -0.63 -2.47
CA GLY A 40 -16.18 0.08 -1.94
C GLY A 40 -17.51 -0.27 -2.62
N ALA A 41 -17.69 -1.50 -3.10
CA ALA A 41 -18.81 -1.95 -3.94
C ALA A 41 -18.85 -1.24 -5.30
N SER A 42 -17.74 -1.28 -6.02
CA SER A 42 -17.60 -0.69 -7.36
C SER A 42 -18.54 -1.30 -8.38
N THR A 43 -18.91 -0.48 -9.38
CA THR A 43 -19.85 -0.84 -10.45
C THR A 43 -19.31 -0.63 -11.87
N ASP A 44 -18.03 -0.26 -11.96
CA ASP A 44 -17.32 0.11 -13.20
C ASP A 44 -16.60 -1.06 -13.91
N GLY A 45 -16.75 -2.28 -13.39
CA GLY A 45 -16.01 -3.46 -13.85
C GLY A 45 -14.75 -3.75 -13.02
N SER A 46 -14.50 -3.04 -11.92
CA SER A 46 -13.42 -3.36 -10.98
C SER A 46 -13.51 -4.78 -10.45
N LEU A 47 -14.73 -5.30 -10.24
CA LEU A 47 -14.95 -6.68 -9.77
C LEU A 47 -14.45 -7.73 -10.76
N ASP A 48 -14.53 -7.46 -12.07
CA ASP A 48 -13.99 -8.36 -13.10
C ASP A 48 -12.47 -8.43 -13.03
N VAL A 49 -11.81 -7.30 -12.72
CA VAL A 49 -10.37 -7.25 -12.49
C VAL A 49 -10.00 -8.07 -11.25
N LEU A 50 -10.72 -7.90 -10.15
CA LEU A 50 -10.49 -8.68 -8.93
C LEU A 50 -10.66 -10.18 -9.15
N GLU A 51 -11.70 -10.60 -9.89
CA GLU A 51 -11.89 -12.01 -10.23
C GLU A 51 -10.75 -12.55 -11.11
N HIS A 52 -10.24 -11.74 -12.06
CA HIS A 52 -9.11 -12.12 -12.90
C HIS A 52 -7.81 -12.37 -12.10
N TYR A 53 -7.56 -11.55 -11.07
CA TYR A 53 -6.34 -11.64 -10.26
C TYR A 53 -6.54 -12.33 -8.90
N LYS A 54 -7.66 -13.01 -8.66
CA LYS A 54 -8.01 -13.56 -7.34
C LYS A 54 -6.97 -14.52 -6.75
N GLU A 55 -6.28 -15.29 -7.60
CA GLU A 55 -5.23 -16.23 -7.15
C GLU A 55 -3.95 -15.50 -6.66
N ASN A 56 -3.81 -14.22 -6.98
CA ASN A 56 -2.67 -13.38 -6.59
C ASN A 56 -3.00 -12.46 -5.39
N ILE A 57 -4.27 -12.41 -4.97
CA ILE A 57 -4.75 -11.55 -3.90
C ILE A 57 -5.14 -12.41 -2.70
N HIS A 58 -4.54 -12.15 -1.55
CA HIS A 58 -4.77 -12.95 -0.34
C HIS A 58 -6.16 -12.73 0.27
N LEU A 59 -6.69 -11.52 0.14
CA LEU A 59 -8.03 -11.17 0.62
C LEU A 59 -8.67 -10.11 -0.25
N ILE A 60 -9.90 -10.36 -0.68
CA ILE A 60 -10.76 -9.38 -1.34
C ILE A 60 -11.99 -9.15 -0.47
N ILE A 61 -12.27 -7.88 -0.16
CA ILE A 61 -13.52 -7.44 0.46
C ILE A 61 -14.15 -6.43 -0.49
N SER A 62 -15.36 -6.72 -0.99
CA SER A 62 -16.15 -5.76 -1.78
C SER A 62 -17.48 -5.53 -1.09
N GLU A 63 -17.61 -4.37 -0.48
CA GLU A 63 -18.80 -3.92 0.21
C GLU A 63 -18.79 -2.40 0.36
N LYS A 64 -19.97 -1.80 0.51
CA LYS A 64 -20.06 -0.34 0.75
C LYS A 64 -19.25 0.05 1.99
N ASP A 65 -18.56 1.17 1.87
CA ASP A 65 -17.87 1.82 2.98
C ASP A 65 -18.38 3.26 3.18
N SER A 66 -17.97 3.87 4.29
CA SER A 66 -18.30 5.27 4.62
C SER A 66 -17.16 6.22 4.27
N GLY A 67 -16.31 5.85 3.32
CA GLY A 67 -15.20 6.63 2.81
C GLY A 67 -13.85 5.95 2.97
N ILE A 68 -12.83 6.58 2.41
CA ILE A 68 -11.46 6.06 2.25
C ILE A 68 -10.86 5.51 3.56
N TYR A 69 -11.02 6.21 4.66
CA TYR A 69 -10.48 5.77 5.97
C TYR A 69 -11.23 4.57 6.54
N ASN A 70 -12.52 4.41 6.21
CA ASN A 70 -13.27 3.23 6.60
C ASN A 70 -12.76 1.99 5.85
N ALA A 71 -12.50 2.13 4.54
CA ALA A 71 -11.90 1.08 3.74
C ALA A 71 -10.48 0.72 4.25
N MET A 72 -9.62 1.72 4.52
CA MET A 72 -8.30 1.50 5.13
C MET A 72 -8.40 0.72 6.45
N ASN A 73 -9.30 1.11 7.34
CA ASN A 73 -9.51 0.44 8.63
C ASN A 73 -9.98 -1.01 8.47
N LYS A 74 -10.78 -1.33 7.45
CA LYS A 74 -11.13 -2.73 7.13
C LYS A 74 -9.88 -3.53 6.78
N GLY A 75 -9.00 -2.98 5.93
CA GLY A 75 -7.74 -3.59 5.55
C GLY A 75 -6.81 -3.79 6.74
N ILE A 76 -6.61 -2.77 7.58
CA ILE A 76 -5.78 -2.85 8.81
C ILE A 76 -6.22 -4.01 9.70
N LYS A 77 -7.53 -4.13 9.97
CA LYS A 77 -8.09 -5.19 10.82
C LYS A 77 -7.87 -6.61 10.28
N LYS A 78 -7.60 -6.75 8.99
CA LYS A 78 -7.40 -8.04 8.32
C LYS A 78 -5.94 -8.35 8.03
N ALA A 79 -5.09 -7.34 8.04
CA ALA A 79 -3.66 -7.48 7.79
C ALA A 79 -2.97 -8.28 8.90
N THR A 80 -2.06 -9.16 8.50
CA THR A 80 -1.29 -10.03 9.41
C THR A 80 0.22 -9.81 9.30
N GLY A 81 0.67 -8.94 8.40
CA GLY A 81 2.08 -8.61 8.22
C GLY A 81 2.66 -7.82 9.38
N ASP A 82 3.97 -7.81 9.46
CA ASP A 82 4.71 -7.02 10.46
C ASP A 82 4.59 -5.52 10.18
N TYR A 83 4.58 -5.18 8.88
CA TYR A 83 4.41 -3.81 8.40
C TYR A 83 3.27 -3.71 7.37
N LEU A 84 2.60 -2.57 7.35
CA LEU A 84 1.53 -2.22 6.42
C LEU A 84 2.03 -1.16 5.44
N LEU A 85 1.70 -1.35 4.17
CA LEU A 85 1.87 -0.37 3.09
C LEU A 85 0.52 -0.13 2.43
N PHE A 86 0.12 1.14 2.25
CA PHE A 86 -1.11 1.49 1.57
C PHE A 86 -0.80 1.96 0.15
N LEU A 87 -1.34 1.24 -0.84
CA LEU A 87 -1.34 1.63 -2.24
C LEU A 87 -2.78 1.74 -2.72
N ASN A 88 -3.28 2.94 -2.91
CA ASN A 88 -4.61 3.14 -3.46
C ASN A 88 -4.65 2.76 -4.94
N SER A 89 -5.83 2.50 -5.49
CA SER A 89 -5.98 2.30 -6.93
C SER A 89 -5.36 3.46 -7.71
N GLY A 90 -4.49 3.14 -8.67
CA GLY A 90 -3.68 4.09 -9.41
C GLY A 90 -2.24 4.28 -8.89
N ASP A 91 -1.97 4.02 -7.62
CA ASP A 91 -0.60 4.00 -7.09
C ASP A 91 0.14 2.74 -7.57
N VAL A 92 1.41 2.89 -7.93
CA VAL A 92 2.22 1.78 -8.45
C VAL A 92 3.61 1.74 -7.81
N LEU A 93 4.10 0.54 -7.57
CA LEU A 93 5.49 0.31 -7.21
C LEU A 93 6.35 0.52 -8.46
N THR A 94 7.39 1.35 -8.36
CA THR A 94 8.17 1.83 -9.53
C THR A 94 9.12 0.79 -10.12
N ALA A 95 9.42 -0.28 -9.38
CA ALA A 95 10.27 -1.38 -9.81
C ALA A 95 9.77 -2.70 -9.22
N SER A 96 10.08 -3.81 -9.86
CA SER A 96 9.76 -5.15 -9.33
C SER A 96 10.53 -5.49 -8.06
N THR A 97 11.62 -4.81 -7.78
CA THR A 97 12.44 -4.96 -6.57
C THR A 97 12.08 -3.96 -5.46
N ALA A 98 11.10 -3.07 -5.68
CA ALA A 98 10.84 -1.94 -4.77
C ALA A 98 10.63 -2.36 -3.32
N ILE A 99 9.84 -3.41 -3.07
CA ILE A 99 9.62 -3.91 -1.69
C ILE A 99 10.91 -4.53 -1.14
N GLU A 100 11.62 -5.34 -1.93
CA GLU A 100 12.86 -5.98 -1.52
C GLU A 100 13.93 -4.95 -1.17
N ASP A 101 14.14 -3.95 -2.04
CA ASP A 101 15.10 -2.88 -1.83
C ASP A 101 14.80 -2.11 -0.54
N PHE A 102 13.52 -1.88 -0.26
CA PHE A 102 13.08 -1.17 0.94
C PHE A 102 13.33 -1.98 2.21
N VAL A 103 12.84 -3.23 2.27
CA VAL A 103 12.92 -4.07 3.49
C VAL A 103 14.33 -4.59 3.78
N THR A 104 15.21 -4.64 2.77
CA THR A 104 16.61 -5.04 2.96
C THR A 104 17.54 -3.87 3.25
N HIS A 105 17.03 -2.63 3.15
CA HIS A 105 17.85 -1.47 3.47
C HIS A 105 18.26 -1.48 4.94
N LYS A 106 19.50 -1.10 5.21
CA LYS A 106 20.07 -1.11 6.58
C LYS A 106 19.28 -0.26 7.58
N ASP A 107 18.60 0.76 7.10
CA ASP A 107 17.80 1.69 7.90
C ASP A 107 16.31 1.31 7.96
N PHE A 108 15.95 0.11 7.51
CA PHE A 108 14.60 -0.44 7.69
C PHE A 108 14.39 -0.86 9.15
N VAL A 109 14.30 0.13 10.03
CA VAL A 109 14.17 -0.03 11.49
C VAL A 109 13.24 1.05 12.03
N GLY A 110 12.29 0.66 12.87
CA GLY A 110 11.38 1.59 13.54
C GLY A 110 9.91 1.28 13.29
N ASP A 111 9.04 2.10 13.85
CA ASP A 111 7.59 1.90 13.78
C ASP A 111 6.97 2.53 12.53
N ILE A 112 7.61 3.58 12.02
CA ILE A 112 7.22 4.28 10.78
C ILE A 112 8.48 4.48 9.95
N ILE A 113 8.50 3.87 8.76
CA ILE A 113 9.64 3.92 7.84
C ILE A 113 9.13 4.51 6.53
N TYR A 114 9.75 5.57 6.07
CA TYR A 114 9.31 6.30 4.89
C TYR A 114 10.41 6.36 3.84
N GLY A 115 10.00 6.52 2.60
CA GLY A 115 10.87 6.73 1.46
C GLY A 115 10.34 7.79 0.53
N ASP A 116 11.11 8.07 -0.50
CA ASP A 116 10.75 8.99 -1.55
C ASP A 116 9.64 8.43 -2.43
N TYR A 117 8.92 9.28 -3.12
CA TYR A 117 7.95 8.85 -4.13
C TYR A 117 8.01 9.70 -5.39
N LYS A 118 7.61 9.11 -6.51
CA LYS A 118 7.52 9.75 -7.81
C LYS A 118 6.08 10.04 -8.17
N PHE A 119 5.87 11.13 -8.90
CA PHE A 119 4.60 11.49 -9.53
C PHE A 119 4.87 11.91 -10.98
N GLU A 120 3.85 12.08 -11.78
CA GLU A 120 3.94 12.25 -13.24
C GLU A 120 5.00 13.29 -13.68
N ASN A 121 5.10 14.41 -12.99
CA ASN A 121 5.98 15.52 -13.35
C ASN A 121 7.11 15.79 -12.34
N GLY A 122 7.53 14.78 -11.57
CA GLY A 122 8.61 14.94 -10.60
C GLY A 122 8.70 13.85 -9.54
N GLU A 123 9.47 14.17 -8.52
CA GLU A 123 9.64 13.32 -7.37
C GLU A 123 9.62 14.14 -6.08
N LYS A 124 9.24 13.52 -4.99
CA LYS A 124 9.32 14.08 -3.65
C LYS A 124 10.39 13.32 -2.88
N ILE A 125 11.45 14.05 -2.55
CA ILE A 125 12.54 13.56 -1.70
C ILE A 125 12.29 14.04 -0.28
N TYR A 126 12.36 13.12 0.68
CA TYR A 126 12.18 13.41 2.08
C TYR A 126 13.55 13.55 2.78
N PRO A 127 13.67 14.45 3.78
CA PRO A 127 14.89 14.52 4.57
C PRO A 127 15.09 13.27 5.41
N ASP A 128 16.35 12.86 5.61
CA ASP A 128 16.71 11.68 6.43
C ASP A 128 16.20 11.78 7.88
N THR A 129 15.96 12.99 8.37
CA THR A 129 15.42 13.22 9.71
C THR A 129 14.24 14.16 9.65
N LEU A 130 13.08 13.70 10.14
CA LEU A 130 11.88 14.51 10.28
C LEU A 130 11.84 15.14 11.67
N THR A 131 11.50 16.41 11.71
CA THR A 131 11.29 17.15 12.95
C THR A 131 9.80 17.38 13.20
N PRO A 132 9.35 17.64 14.46
CA PRO A 132 7.96 18.02 14.72
C PRO A 132 7.50 19.22 13.87
N PHE A 133 8.41 20.13 13.56
CA PHE A 133 8.10 21.31 12.73
C PHE A 133 7.79 20.93 11.26
N TYR A 134 8.35 19.82 10.75
CA TYR A 134 8.02 19.29 9.43
C TYR A 134 6.53 18.97 9.33
N PHE A 135 5.98 18.29 10.34
CA PHE A 135 4.58 17.86 10.37
C PHE A 135 3.56 19.01 10.54
N LEU A 136 4.02 20.20 10.91
CA LEU A 136 3.16 21.40 10.89
C LEU A 136 2.85 21.88 9.47
N ARG A 137 3.62 21.46 8.46
CA ARG A 137 3.53 21.92 7.08
C ARG A 137 3.15 20.86 6.09
N THR A 138 3.41 19.59 6.38
CA THR A 138 3.20 18.49 5.45
C THR A 138 3.01 17.17 6.20
N SER A 139 2.58 16.14 5.49
CA SER A 139 2.43 14.78 5.97
C SER A 139 3.31 13.82 5.18
N LEU A 140 3.54 12.63 5.72
CA LEU A 140 4.13 11.53 4.96
C LEU A 140 3.08 10.94 4.00
N PRO A 141 3.45 10.60 2.78
CA PRO A 141 2.56 9.93 1.85
C PRO A 141 2.43 8.45 2.24
N HIS A 142 1.22 7.97 2.35
CA HIS A 142 0.97 6.58 2.72
C HIS A 142 1.52 5.57 1.69
N GLN A 143 1.62 5.94 0.41
CA GLN A 143 2.11 5.09 -0.66
C GLN A 143 3.63 4.83 -0.65
N SER A 144 4.41 5.56 0.14
CA SER A 144 5.84 5.30 0.37
C SER A 144 6.20 5.22 1.86
N THR A 145 5.23 4.91 2.71
CA THR A 145 5.42 4.80 4.16
C THR A 145 4.98 3.42 4.63
N PHE A 146 5.90 2.72 5.28
CA PHE A 146 5.65 1.45 5.96
C PHE A 146 5.35 1.73 7.43
N PHE A 147 4.22 1.25 7.89
CA PHE A 147 3.78 1.37 9.27
C PHE A 147 3.88 0.01 9.94
N LYS A 148 4.61 -0.09 11.04
CA LYS A 148 4.58 -1.30 11.86
C LYS A 148 3.13 -1.56 12.30
N ARG A 149 2.63 -2.77 12.11
CA ARG A 149 1.22 -3.09 12.36
C ARG A 149 0.76 -2.72 13.78
N GLU A 150 1.63 -2.90 14.77
CA GLU A 150 1.37 -2.57 16.18
C GLU A 150 1.03 -1.09 16.43
N VAL A 151 1.31 -0.18 15.50
CA VAL A 151 0.95 1.25 15.63
C VAL A 151 -0.56 1.48 15.54
N PHE A 152 -1.31 0.49 15.05
CA PHE A 152 -2.76 0.56 14.87
C PHE A 152 -3.55 -0.21 15.93
N ASP A 153 -2.90 -0.83 16.90
CA ASP A 153 -3.52 -1.60 18.00
C ASP A 153 -4.06 -0.70 19.14
#